data_e2e2109e69025f18a06be6af1092081e
#
_entry.id   e2e2109e69025f18a06be6af1092081e
#
_cell.length_a   1.000
_cell.length_b   1.000
_cell.length_c   1.000
_cell.angle_alpha   90.00
_cell.angle_beta   90.00
_cell.angle_gamma   90.00
#
_symmetry.space_group_name_H-M   'P 1'
#
loop_
_entity.id
_entity.type
_entity.pdbx_description
1 polymer ?
#
loop_
_entity_poly.entity_id
_entity_poly.type
_entity_poly.pdbx_seq_one_letter_code
_entity_poly.pdbx_strand_id
1 'polypeptide(L)'
;MQSYLPRAIVILSFILRTSKGFFHPAAPPQNLSIAWKELHVGTIGQTQTRSIASKTRVSLLQRTNINMEDNQQNSIKNPIDAHYIFLIHGWLGNPNEMGFLESSINSIVESTSVANTNTKVKAARIVTHSTICNDAKTTDGIAIGGIRLAQEIQQFIIDEIQSNMDGEVLEPEHHCTISFVGNSLGGLYARYALSKLPDKLPLQNDSSTETTPSVHLQKQIFVTTATPHLGVAKNTFLPIPRILERGIGRILNLTGRDLFRTDDIDLIYQMSTDYDTFLKPLSLFHKRIAFANAFRTDFQVPTSTAAFLSRESTYPHIVEIDVEHPFIVAVARTEENLEVLKEKIDERIPCKRHAMSVKLDALGWQKVFLDVRDYIPLPGIALPSFLTTGSRQKWNAFISEGGERKKQVESRDLLRSLSGSDRFDIPVGHQIMVANSKNQSYSRFTAKGRPVMDYLANWMVTDLTQE
;
A
#
# COMPACT_ATOMS: atom_id res chain seq x y z
N MET A 1 28.80 -14.30 16.84
CA MET A 1 28.59 -14.43 15.38
C MET A 1 28.07 -15.80 14.94
N GLN A 2 28.43 -16.90 15.60
CA GLN A 2 28.01 -18.26 15.18
C GLN A 2 26.51 -18.61 15.39
N SER A 3 25.75 -17.88 16.19
CA SER A 3 24.33 -18.19 16.47
C SER A 3 23.32 -17.57 15.50
N TYR A 4 23.74 -16.64 14.63
CA TYR A 4 22.83 -15.92 13.73
C TYR A 4 22.75 -16.53 12.33
N LEU A 5 23.80 -17.21 11.89
CA LEU A 5 23.86 -17.81 10.56
C LEU A 5 22.78 -18.88 10.32
N PRO A 6 22.51 -19.81 11.27
CA PRO A 6 21.46 -20.81 11.08
C PRO A 6 20.06 -20.21 11.00
N ARG A 7 19.79 -19.13 11.77
CA ARG A 7 18.49 -18.44 11.76
C ARG A 7 18.24 -17.69 10.46
N ALA A 8 19.27 -17.03 9.90
CA ALA A 8 19.18 -16.37 8.60
C ALA A 8 18.91 -17.37 7.46
N ILE A 9 19.53 -18.54 7.49
CA ILE A 9 19.32 -19.62 6.50
C ILE A 9 17.91 -20.19 6.63
N VAL A 10 17.39 -20.40 7.84
CA VAL A 10 16.02 -20.89 8.05
C VAL A 10 15.00 -19.87 7.54
N ILE A 11 15.23 -18.59 7.76
CA ILE A 11 14.35 -17.51 7.32
C ILE A 11 14.42 -17.34 5.80
N LEU A 12 15.62 -17.40 5.20
CA LEU A 12 15.79 -17.39 3.75
C LEU A 12 15.13 -18.63 3.11
N SER A 13 15.25 -19.80 3.73
CA SER A 13 14.53 -21.01 3.35
C SER A 13 13.03 -20.88 3.47
N PHE A 14 12.52 -20.19 4.52
CA PHE A 14 11.11 -19.92 4.69
C PHE A 14 10.60 -18.95 3.62
N ILE A 15 11.31 -17.86 3.36
CA ILE A 15 10.99 -16.91 2.30
C ILE A 15 11.01 -17.60 0.93
N LEU A 16 12.03 -18.38 0.61
CA LEU A 16 12.15 -19.10 -0.66
C LEU A 16 11.12 -20.24 -0.79
N ARG A 17 10.74 -20.89 0.30
CA ARG A 17 9.69 -21.93 0.31
C ARG A 17 8.29 -21.33 0.20
N THR A 18 8.01 -20.20 0.87
CA THR A 18 6.73 -19.50 0.71
C THR A 18 6.60 -18.86 -0.68
N SER A 19 7.70 -18.45 -1.30
CA SER A 19 7.71 -17.88 -2.65
C SER A 19 7.53 -18.92 -3.77
N LYS A 20 8.01 -20.17 -3.58
CA LYS A 20 7.87 -21.24 -4.58
C LYS A 20 6.60 -22.08 -4.46
N GLY A 21 5.62 -21.62 -3.69
CA GLY A 21 4.35 -22.34 -3.49
C GLY A 21 4.55 -23.59 -2.61
N PHE A 22 4.07 -23.54 -1.39
CA PHE A 22 3.78 -24.74 -0.64
C PHE A 22 2.80 -25.58 -1.48
N PHE A 23 3.22 -26.77 -1.86
CA PHE A 23 2.48 -27.86 -2.53
C PHE A 23 2.88 -28.14 -3.99
N HIS A 24 4.09 -28.70 -4.15
CA HIS A 24 4.20 -29.97 -4.86
C HIS A 24 4.40 -31.03 -3.78
N PRO A 25 3.65 -32.15 -3.78
CA PRO A 25 3.88 -33.26 -2.85
C PRO A 25 5.16 -33.99 -3.26
N ALA A 26 6.30 -33.54 -2.75
CA ALA A 26 7.47 -34.41 -2.65
C ALA A 26 7.19 -35.35 -1.48
N ALA A 27 7.35 -36.65 -1.71
CA ALA A 27 7.14 -37.72 -0.74
C ALA A 27 7.74 -37.37 0.65
N PRO A 28 7.02 -37.62 1.74
CA PRO A 28 7.53 -37.34 3.07
C PRO A 28 8.77 -38.17 3.36
N PRO A 29 9.79 -37.59 4.01
CA PRO A 29 10.87 -38.41 4.55
C PRO A 29 10.28 -39.36 5.58
N GLN A 30 10.62 -40.63 5.46
CA GLN A 30 10.10 -41.74 6.25
C GLN A 30 10.55 -41.70 7.71
N ASN A 31 10.33 -40.67 8.49
CA ASN A 31 10.58 -40.71 9.95
C ASN A 31 9.90 -39.55 10.71
N LEU A 32 8.62 -39.28 10.41
CA LEU A 32 7.76 -38.44 11.28
C LEU A 32 6.31 -38.92 11.24
N SER A 33 6.12 -40.21 11.56
CA SER A 33 4.81 -40.87 11.69
C SER A 33 4.42 -41.07 13.13
N ILE A 34 4.39 -40.04 13.96
CA ILE A 34 3.72 -40.07 15.28
C ILE A 34 3.12 -38.69 15.47
N ALA A 35 1.80 -38.58 15.38
CA ALA A 35 0.88 -37.54 15.88
C ALA A 35 -0.15 -36.95 14.89
N TRP A 36 -0.69 -37.76 13.98
CA TRP A 36 -1.90 -37.38 13.23
C TRP A 36 -2.89 -38.54 13.15
N LYS A 37 -3.40 -38.99 14.29
CA LYS A 37 -4.64 -39.77 14.36
C LYS A 37 -5.43 -39.26 15.55
N GLU A 38 -6.73 -39.09 15.28
CA GLU A 38 -7.79 -38.74 16.22
C GLU A 38 -8.03 -37.28 16.52
N LEU A 39 -8.85 -36.67 15.69
CA LEU A 39 -9.93 -35.78 16.16
C LEU A 39 -11.06 -35.79 15.14
N HIS A 40 -12.01 -36.68 15.39
CA HIS A 40 -13.27 -36.71 14.68
C HIS A 40 -14.15 -35.54 15.12
N VAL A 41 -14.75 -34.93 14.10
CA VAL A 41 -15.60 -33.77 14.12
C VAL A 41 -16.93 -34.09 14.78
N GLY A 42 -17.26 -33.35 15.83
CA GLY A 42 -18.61 -33.20 16.34
C GLY A 42 -19.32 -32.04 15.62
N THR A 43 -20.38 -32.31 14.95
CA THR A 43 -21.31 -31.39 14.30
C THR A 43 -21.95 -30.49 15.35
N ILE A 44 -21.77 -29.20 15.33
CA ILE A 44 -22.52 -28.23 16.17
C ILE A 44 -23.11 -27.15 15.27
N GLY A 45 -24.40 -27.08 15.33
CA GLY A 45 -25.41 -26.05 15.19
C GLY A 45 -25.13 -24.77 14.41
N GLN A 46 -26.00 -24.54 13.46
CA GLN A 46 -26.26 -23.27 12.82
C GLN A 46 -26.54 -22.19 13.89
N THR A 47 -25.64 -21.27 14.09
CA THR A 47 -25.91 -20.01 14.76
C THR A 47 -26.16 -18.95 13.71
N GLN A 48 -27.37 -18.44 13.69
CA GLN A 48 -27.81 -17.26 12.93
C GLN A 48 -26.86 -16.08 13.26
N THR A 49 -26.06 -15.69 12.31
CA THR A 49 -25.37 -14.40 12.35
C THR A 49 -26.40 -13.31 12.13
N ARG A 50 -26.83 -12.67 13.19
CA ARG A 50 -27.48 -11.35 13.11
C ARG A 50 -26.49 -10.39 12.47
N SER A 51 -26.82 -9.93 11.27
CA SER A 51 -26.23 -8.77 10.61
C SER A 51 -26.41 -7.56 11.52
N ILE A 52 -25.38 -7.22 12.27
CA ILE A 52 -25.24 -5.91 12.86
C ILE A 52 -24.74 -5.02 11.72
N ALA A 53 -25.67 -4.42 11.00
CA ALA A 53 -25.38 -3.29 10.14
C ALA A 53 -24.88 -2.15 11.06
N SER A 54 -23.58 -2.13 11.34
CA SER A 54 -22.95 -1.00 11.99
C SER A 54 -22.98 0.13 10.97
N LYS A 55 -23.81 1.15 11.25
CA LYS A 55 -23.63 2.49 10.69
C LYS A 55 -22.30 3.04 11.23
N THR A 56 -21.19 2.44 10.83
CA THR A 56 -19.86 2.91 11.15
C THR A 56 -19.68 4.20 10.36
N ARG A 57 -19.72 5.31 11.03
CA ARG A 57 -19.43 6.62 10.45
C ARG A 57 -18.04 6.55 9.79
N VAL A 58 -18.00 6.69 8.48
CA VAL A 58 -16.80 6.83 7.64
C VAL A 58 -16.06 8.16 7.94
N SER A 59 -16.12 8.65 9.18
CA SER A 59 -15.78 10.02 9.54
C SER A 59 -14.28 10.33 9.62
N LEU A 60 -13.41 9.31 9.73
CA LEU A 60 -12.00 9.56 9.99
C LEU A 60 -11.19 9.94 8.75
N LEU A 61 -11.50 9.32 7.61
CA LEU A 61 -10.85 9.68 6.35
C LEU A 61 -11.53 10.90 5.68
N GLN A 62 -12.78 11.20 6.00
CA GLN A 62 -13.55 12.30 5.43
C GLN A 62 -13.28 13.68 6.04
N ARG A 63 -12.69 13.78 7.24
CA ARG A 63 -12.47 15.08 7.91
C ARG A 63 -11.21 15.83 7.43
N THR A 64 -10.82 15.70 6.19
CA THR A 64 -9.72 16.49 5.60
C THR A 64 -10.20 17.59 4.68
N ASN A 65 -11.33 18.22 4.96
CA ASN A 65 -11.57 19.57 4.45
C ASN A 65 -10.78 20.54 5.32
N ILE A 66 -9.48 20.63 5.11
CA ILE A 66 -8.72 21.83 5.46
C ILE A 66 -9.09 22.83 4.38
N ASN A 67 -9.69 23.95 4.80
CA ASN A 67 -9.95 25.10 3.98
C ASN A 67 -8.72 25.45 3.13
N MET A 68 -8.69 24.99 1.89
CA MET A 68 -7.99 25.69 0.83
C MET A 68 -8.96 26.74 0.30
N GLU A 69 -9.18 27.78 1.11
CA GLU A 69 -9.81 28.97 0.61
C GLU A 69 -8.82 29.68 -0.33
N ASP A 70 -9.37 29.90 -1.53
CA ASP A 70 -8.99 30.91 -2.49
C ASP A 70 -7.63 30.87 -3.17
N ASN A 71 -7.53 30.04 -4.22
CA ASN A 71 -6.99 30.47 -5.51
C ASN A 71 -7.35 29.48 -6.65
N GLN A 72 -8.59 29.07 -6.78
CA GLN A 72 -9.09 28.49 -8.01
C GLN A 72 -10.07 29.46 -8.68
N GLN A 73 -9.56 30.19 -9.65
CA GLN A 73 -10.42 30.74 -10.70
C GLN A 73 -11.40 29.67 -11.14
N ASN A 74 -12.68 30.04 -11.27
CA ASN A 74 -13.77 29.21 -11.79
C ASN A 74 -13.38 28.59 -13.15
N SER A 75 -12.59 27.54 -13.14
CA SER A 75 -12.53 26.61 -14.25
C SER A 75 -13.79 25.76 -14.18
N ILE A 76 -14.63 25.86 -15.20
CA ILE A 76 -15.73 24.92 -15.43
C ILE A 76 -15.10 23.53 -15.32
N LYS A 77 -15.38 22.81 -14.23
CA LYS A 77 -14.90 21.42 -14.06
C LYS A 77 -15.62 20.59 -15.13
N ASN A 78 -14.88 20.12 -16.12
CA ASN A 78 -15.43 19.18 -17.08
C ASN A 78 -15.88 17.91 -16.32
N PRO A 79 -17.02 17.32 -16.67
CA PRO A 79 -17.49 16.10 -16.00
C PRO A 79 -16.46 15.00 -16.15
N ILE A 80 -16.28 14.22 -15.10
CA ILE A 80 -15.40 13.04 -15.10
C ILE A 80 -16.16 11.87 -15.74
N ASP A 81 -15.58 11.25 -16.76
CA ASP A 81 -16.17 10.10 -17.47
C ASP A 81 -16.00 8.80 -16.69
N ALA A 82 -14.81 8.60 -16.13
CA ALA A 82 -14.48 7.41 -15.36
C ALA A 82 -13.39 7.65 -14.31
N HIS A 83 -13.47 6.87 -13.22
CA HIS A 83 -12.44 6.73 -12.21
C HIS A 83 -11.75 5.36 -12.36
N TYR A 84 -10.49 5.35 -12.77
CA TYR A 84 -9.71 4.11 -12.93
C TYR A 84 -8.89 3.84 -11.66
N ILE A 85 -9.05 2.65 -11.09
CA ILE A 85 -8.31 2.19 -9.90
C ILE A 85 -7.41 1.03 -10.29
N PHE A 86 -6.09 1.25 -10.27
CA PHE A 86 -5.09 0.23 -10.59
C PHE A 86 -4.59 -0.45 -9.31
N LEU A 87 -4.75 -1.77 -9.25
CA LEU A 87 -4.32 -2.62 -8.13
C LEU A 87 -3.02 -3.33 -8.51
N ILE A 88 -1.93 -3.04 -7.79
CA ILE A 88 -0.58 -3.41 -8.19
C ILE A 88 0.03 -4.34 -7.16
N HIS A 89 0.25 -5.61 -7.54
CA HIS A 89 0.78 -6.65 -6.67
C HIS A 89 2.26 -6.45 -6.31
N GLY A 90 2.70 -7.10 -5.22
CA GLY A 90 4.06 -7.02 -4.71
C GLY A 90 5.03 -8.04 -5.32
N TRP A 91 6.20 -8.20 -4.65
CA TRP A 91 7.25 -9.13 -5.04
C TRP A 91 6.75 -10.57 -4.96
N LEU A 92 6.96 -11.34 -6.04
CA LEU A 92 6.45 -12.71 -6.21
C LEU A 92 4.92 -12.82 -6.02
N GLY A 93 4.22 -11.71 -6.14
CA GLY A 93 2.77 -11.64 -6.23
C GLY A 93 2.29 -11.97 -7.64
N ASN A 94 0.97 -11.95 -7.80
CA ASN A 94 0.28 -12.08 -9.09
C ASN A 94 -0.99 -11.19 -9.06
N PRO A 95 -1.73 -11.03 -10.16
CA PRO A 95 -2.92 -10.17 -10.20
C PRO A 95 -3.96 -10.48 -9.12
N ASN A 96 -4.12 -11.75 -8.73
CA ASN A 96 -5.07 -12.15 -7.70
C ASN A 96 -4.66 -11.74 -6.27
N GLU A 97 -3.44 -11.22 -6.07
CA GLU A 97 -2.98 -10.83 -4.73
C GLU A 97 -3.92 -9.81 -4.07
N MET A 98 -4.42 -8.85 -4.86
CA MET A 98 -5.33 -7.80 -4.42
C MET A 98 -6.81 -8.13 -4.72
N GLY A 99 -7.11 -9.35 -5.16
CA GLY A 99 -8.45 -9.75 -5.65
C GLY A 99 -9.56 -9.60 -4.60
N PHE A 100 -9.26 -9.66 -3.29
CA PHE A 100 -10.27 -9.36 -2.27
C PHE A 100 -10.64 -7.88 -2.27
N LEU A 101 -9.67 -6.98 -2.35
CA LEU A 101 -9.92 -5.53 -2.42
C LEU A 101 -10.71 -5.18 -3.68
N GLU A 102 -10.32 -5.76 -4.83
CA GLU A 102 -11.03 -5.57 -6.10
C GLU A 102 -12.50 -5.99 -5.97
N SER A 103 -12.75 -7.19 -5.45
CA SER A 103 -14.11 -7.69 -5.23
C SER A 103 -14.91 -6.81 -4.27
N SER A 104 -14.28 -6.28 -3.22
CA SER A 104 -14.92 -5.40 -2.26
C SER A 104 -15.30 -4.07 -2.88
N ILE A 105 -14.41 -3.43 -3.67
CA ILE A 105 -14.70 -2.19 -4.40
C ILE A 105 -15.86 -2.41 -5.36
N ASN A 106 -15.80 -3.44 -6.20
CA ASN A 106 -16.82 -3.72 -7.20
C ASN A 106 -18.20 -3.97 -6.57
N SER A 107 -18.25 -4.72 -5.47
CA SER A 107 -19.50 -4.97 -4.73
C SER A 107 -20.13 -3.69 -4.17
N ILE A 108 -19.31 -2.74 -3.70
CA ILE A 108 -19.82 -1.45 -3.22
C ILE A 108 -20.33 -0.60 -4.37
N VAL A 109 -19.60 -0.56 -5.49
CA VAL A 109 -20.00 0.17 -6.70
C VAL A 109 -21.33 -0.35 -7.24
N GLU A 110 -21.49 -1.68 -7.34
CA GLU A 110 -22.74 -2.31 -7.78
C GLU A 110 -23.90 -1.93 -6.85
N SER A 111 -23.70 -2.03 -5.53
CA SER A 111 -24.76 -1.69 -4.56
C SER A 111 -25.17 -0.21 -4.61
N THR A 112 -24.22 0.69 -4.86
CA THR A 112 -24.47 2.13 -4.94
C THR A 112 -25.17 2.49 -6.26
N SER A 113 -24.84 1.83 -7.35
CA SER A 113 -25.46 2.04 -8.67
C SER A 113 -26.95 1.67 -8.64
N VAL A 114 -27.32 0.59 -7.99
CA VAL A 114 -28.72 0.17 -7.83
C VAL A 114 -29.54 1.20 -7.02
N ALA A 115 -28.93 1.85 -6.04
CA ALA A 115 -29.62 2.87 -5.21
C ALA A 115 -29.89 4.18 -5.94
N ASN A 116 -29.10 4.53 -6.96
CA ASN A 116 -29.11 5.81 -7.64
C ASN A 116 -29.89 5.84 -8.97
N THR A 117 -30.69 4.84 -9.30
CA THR A 117 -31.43 4.74 -10.56
C THR A 117 -32.42 5.89 -10.84
N ASN A 118 -32.68 6.77 -9.88
CA ASN A 118 -33.63 7.87 -10.00
C ASN A 118 -33.01 9.24 -10.38
N THR A 119 -31.69 9.33 -10.50
CA THR A 119 -31.03 10.60 -10.84
C THR A 119 -30.65 10.64 -12.31
N LYS A 120 -31.04 11.73 -13.01
CA LYS A 120 -30.73 11.96 -14.44
C LYS A 120 -29.26 12.31 -14.71
N VAL A 121 -28.46 12.47 -13.68
CA VAL A 121 -27.02 12.79 -13.81
C VAL A 121 -26.26 11.47 -13.98
N LYS A 122 -25.56 11.32 -15.10
CA LYS A 122 -24.67 10.17 -15.35
C LYS A 122 -23.49 10.27 -14.36
N ALA A 123 -23.50 9.46 -13.31
CA ALA A 123 -22.37 9.38 -12.39
C ALA A 123 -21.13 8.81 -13.12
N ALA A 124 -19.95 9.31 -12.76
CA ALA A 124 -18.70 8.76 -13.28
C ALA A 124 -18.58 7.27 -12.97
N ARG A 125 -18.11 6.50 -13.93
CA ARG A 125 -17.95 5.04 -13.81
C ARG A 125 -16.67 4.73 -13.02
N ILE A 126 -16.75 3.89 -12.01
CA ILE A 126 -15.57 3.39 -11.28
C ILE A 126 -15.17 2.04 -11.88
N VAL A 127 -13.93 1.94 -12.34
CA VAL A 127 -13.36 0.75 -13.00
C VAL A 127 -12.10 0.31 -12.25
N THR A 128 -12.05 -0.94 -11.82
CA THR A 128 -10.86 -1.54 -11.20
C THR A 128 -10.07 -2.36 -12.22
N HIS A 129 -8.74 -2.34 -12.11
CA HIS A 129 -7.85 -3.16 -12.92
C HIS A 129 -6.70 -3.73 -12.07
N SER A 130 -6.68 -5.05 -11.90
CA SER A 130 -5.55 -5.77 -11.30
C SER A 130 -4.45 -5.97 -12.33
N THR A 131 -3.31 -5.31 -12.16
CA THR A 131 -2.25 -5.25 -13.17
C THR A 131 -1.55 -6.59 -13.37
N ILE A 132 -1.22 -6.92 -14.64
CA ILE A 132 -0.65 -8.21 -15.05
C ILE A 132 0.81 -8.12 -15.56
N CYS A 133 1.27 -6.93 -15.96
CA CYS A 133 2.56 -6.76 -16.65
C CYS A 133 3.77 -7.27 -15.86
N ASN A 134 3.67 -7.30 -14.54
CA ASN A 134 4.74 -7.73 -13.65
C ASN A 134 4.56 -9.15 -13.09
N ASP A 135 3.52 -9.89 -13.50
CA ASP A 135 3.34 -11.29 -13.12
C ASP A 135 4.55 -12.13 -13.58
N ALA A 136 5.11 -12.92 -12.66
CA ALA A 136 6.35 -13.70 -12.83
C ALA A 136 7.60 -12.87 -13.21
N LYS A 137 7.56 -11.53 -13.22
CA LYS A 137 8.64 -10.62 -13.64
C LYS A 137 9.09 -9.66 -12.56
N THR A 138 8.71 -9.90 -11.31
CA THR A 138 8.99 -9.00 -10.18
C THR A 138 10.46 -8.94 -9.75
N THR A 139 11.35 -9.70 -10.39
CA THR A 139 12.80 -9.71 -10.12
C THR A 139 13.62 -8.79 -11.03
N ASP A 140 12.98 -8.16 -12.02
CA ASP A 140 13.65 -7.41 -13.09
C ASP A 140 14.06 -5.97 -12.68
N GLY A 141 13.78 -5.57 -11.46
CA GLY A 141 14.07 -4.25 -10.94
C GLY A 141 12.87 -3.29 -10.96
N ILE A 142 12.97 -2.24 -10.14
CA ILE A 142 11.88 -1.26 -9.96
C ILE A 142 11.65 -0.47 -11.24
N ALA A 143 12.71 -0.04 -11.91
CA ALA A 143 12.59 0.78 -13.11
C ALA A 143 11.88 0.03 -14.26
N ILE A 144 12.29 -1.20 -14.54
CA ILE A 144 11.72 -2.02 -15.62
C ILE A 144 10.25 -2.35 -15.29
N GLY A 145 9.96 -2.75 -14.05
CA GLY A 145 8.60 -3.03 -13.61
C GLY A 145 7.69 -1.80 -13.66
N GLY A 146 8.21 -0.62 -13.32
CA GLY A 146 7.48 0.64 -13.41
C GLY A 146 7.21 1.10 -14.85
N ILE A 147 8.15 0.87 -15.77
CA ILE A 147 7.94 1.15 -17.22
C ILE A 147 6.82 0.26 -17.77
N ARG A 148 6.87 -1.06 -17.51
CA ARG A 148 5.80 -1.98 -17.92
C ARG A 148 4.44 -1.57 -17.37
N LEU A 149 4.42 -1.16 -16.10
CA LEU A 149 3.18 -0.70 -15.46
C LEU A 149 2.63 0.55 -16.15
N ALA A 150 3.46 1.53 -16.46
CA ALA A 150 3.03 2.73 -17.17
C ALA A 150 2.44 2.39 -18.54
N GLN A 151 3.05 1.47 -19.28
CA GLN A 151 2.56 1.00 -20.57
C GLN A 151 1.21 0.28 -20.45
N GLU A 152 1.06 -0.62 -19.47
CA GLU A 152 -0.21 -1.32 -19.22
C GLU A 152 -1.34 -0.35 -18.87
N ILE A 153 -1.07 0.65 -18.01
CA ILE A 153 -2.04 1.67 -17.62
C ILE A 153 -2.51 2.46 -18.84
N GLN A 154 -1.59 2.94 -19.68
CA GLN A 154 -1.92 3.70 -20.86
C GLN A 154 -2.77 2.87 -21.83
N GLN A 155 -2.35 1.65 -22.12
CA GLN A 155 -3.09 0.76 -23.01
C GLN A 155 -4.48 0.42 -22.47
N PHE A 156 -4.58 0.08 -21.19
CA PHE A 156 -5.87 -0.23 -20.55
C PHE A 156 -6.87 0.92 -20.68
N ILE A 157 -6.43 2.16 -20.39
CA ILE A 157 -7.31 3.33 -20.48
C ILE A 157 -7.78 3.56 -21.92
N ILE A 158 -6.87 3.42 -22.90
CA ILE A 158 -7.22 3.57 -24.32
C ILE A 158 -8.23 2.51 -24.74
N ASP A 159 -7.98 1.24 -24.39
CA ASP A 159 -8.86 0.11 -24.75
C ASP A 159 -10.25 0.27 -24.10
N GLU A 160 -10.30 0.70 -22.84
CA GLU A 160 -11.53 0.93 -22.09
C GLU A 160 -12.38 2.05 -22.72
N ILE A 161 -11.76 3.14 -23.15
CA ILE A 161 -12.49 4.23 -23.80
C ILE A 161 -13.00 3.77 -25.17
N GLN A 162 -12.14 3.15 -25.97
CA GLN A 162 -12.51 2.68 -27.31
C GLN A 162 -13.61 1.60 -27.28
N SER A 163 -13.57 0.68 -26.32
CA SER A 163 -14.57 -0.39 -26.19
C SER A 163 -15.95 0.10 -25.73
N ASN A 164 -16.01 1.24 -25.05
CA ASN A 164 -17.28 1.81 -24.59
C ASN A 164 -17.93 2.77 -25.60
N MET A 165 -17.37 2.88 -26.79
CA MET A 165 -17.81 3.79 -27.82
C MET A 165 -18.69 3.10 -28.90
N ASP A 166 -19.72 2.40 -28.55
CA ASP A 166 -20.68 1.70 -29.41
C ASP A 166 -20.96 2.34 -30.83
N GLY A 167 -19.89 2.69 -31.55
CA GLY A 167 -19.96 3.34 -32.86
C GLY A 167 -20.22 4.85 -32.85
N GLU A 168 -20.20 5.49 -31.70
CA GLU A 168 -20.25 6.95 -31.57
C GLU A 168 -18.90 7.57 -31.95
N VAL A 169 -18.95 8.82 -32.45
CA VAL A 169 -17.75 9.58 -32.78
C VAL A 169 -17.00 9.91 -31.50
N LEU A 170 -15.67 9.68 -31.52
CA LEU A 170 -14.78 10.04 -30.39
C LEU A 170 -14.96 11.52 -30.05
N GLU A 171 -15.40 11.78 -28.82
CA GLU A 171 -15.33 13.13 -28.28
C GLU A 171 -13.86 13.60 -28.30
N PRO A 172 -13.63 14.89 -28.63
CA PRO A 172 -12.26 15.41 -28.77
C PRO A 172 -11.45 15.34 -27.44
N GLU A 173 -12.13 15.41 -26.31
CA GLU A 173 -11.49 15.37 -24.98
C GLU A 173 -12.31 14.55 -24.01
N HIS A 174 -11.63 13.58 -23.35
CA HIS A 174 -12.14 12.80 -22.24
C HIS A 174 -11.45 13.22 -20.95
N HIS A 175 -12.19 13.20 -19.84
CA HIS A 175 -11.66 13.52 -18.52
C HIS A 175 -11.82 12.31 -17.59
N CYS A 176 -10.70 11.74 -17.19
CA CYS A 176 -10.68 10.57 -16.31
C CYS A 176 -9.79 10.81 -15.10
N THR A 177 -10.09 10.15 -13.99
CA THR A 177 -9.17 10.13 -12.86
C THR A 177 -8.45 8.80 -12.80
N ILE A 178 -7.22 8.82 -12.26
CA ILE A 178 -6.45 7.62 -11.96
C ILE A 178 -6.13 7.55 -10.48
N SER A 179 -6.32 6.35 -9.92
CA SER A 179 -5.97 6.01 -8.55
C SER A 179 -5.13 4.75 -8.50
N PHE A 180 -4.21 4.67 -7.57
CA PHE A 180 -3.32 3.52 -7.40
C PHE A 180 -3.44 2.91 -6.00
N VAL A 181 -3.46 1.58 -5.93
CA VAL A 181 -3.24 0.84 -4.69
C VAL A 181 -2.09 -0.14 -4.93
N GLY A 182 -0.91 0.21 -4.41
CA GLY A 182 0.30 -0.59 -4.57
C GLY A 182 0.65 -1.37 -3.30
N ASN A 183 0.67 -2.71 -3.38
CA ASN A 183 1.12 -3.54 -2.28
C ASN A 183 2.63 -3.77 -2.34
N SER A 184 3.35 -3.56 -1.24
CA SER A 184 4.76 -3.91 -1.12
C SER A 184 5.59 -3.29 -2.26
N LEU A 185 6.28 -4.09 -3.07
CA LEU A 185 7.00 -3.66 -4.27
C LEU A 185 6.09 -2.93 -5.28
N GLY A 186 4.80 -3.28 -5.33
CA GLY A 186 3.83 -2.64 -6.22
C GLY A 186 3.71 -1.13 -6.01
N GLY A 187 3.86 -0.64 -4.77
CA GLY A 187 3.89 0.79 -4.49
C GLY A 187 5.14 1.49 -5.03
N LEU A 188 6.28 0.78 -5.13
CA LEU A 188 7.47 1.32 -5.79
C LEU A 188 7.32 1.32 -7.32
N TYR A 189 6.73 0.28 -7.89
CA TYR A 189 6.39 0.28 -9.32
C TYR A 189 5.45 1.44 -9.68
N ALA A 190 4.41 1.67 -8.87
CA ALA A 190 3.50 2.79 -9.05
C ALA A 190 4.23 4.14 -9.03
N ARG A 191 5.09 4.37 -8.01
CA ARG A 191 5.90 5.61 -7.93
C ARG A 191 6.80 5.80 -9.14
N TYR A 192 7.41 4.74 -9.66
CA TYR A 192 8.25 4.84 -10.84
C TYR A 192 7.41 5.07 -12.10
N ALA A 193 6.29 4.37 -12.26
CA ALA A 193 5.39 4.50 -13.39
C ALA A 193 4.87 5.93 -13.56
N LEU A 194 4.64 6.66 -12.46
CA LEU A 194 4.23 8.06 -12.51
C LEU A 194 5.20 8.96 -13.28
N SER A 195 6.50 8.67 -13.24
CA SER A 195 7.51 9.43 -14.03
C SER A 195 7.42 9.17 -15.54
N LYS A 196 6.59 8.21 -15.96
CA LYS A 196 6.41 7.78 -17.36
C LYS A 196 4.98 7.99 -17.87
N LEU A 197 4.05 8.33 -16.98
CA LEU A 197 2.67 8.59 -17.34
C LEU A 197 2.50 10.07 -17.71
N PRO A 198 2.05 10.38 -18.91
CA PRO A 198 1.71 11.75 -19.28
C PRO A 198 0.39 12.19 -18.63
N ASP A 199 0.18 13.49 -18.51
CA ASP A 199 -1.10 14.04 -18.02
C ASP A 199 -2.20 14.00 -19.10
N LYS A 200 -1.81 13.84 -20.37
CA LYS A 200 -2.70 13.75 -21.53
C LYS A 200 -2.27 12.60 -22.43
N LEU A 201 -3.18 11.65 -22.68
CA LEU A 201 -2.97 10.49 -23.56
C LEU A 201 -3.67 10.70 -24.91
N PRO A 202 -2.98 10.57 -26.06
CA PRO A 202 -3.64 10.52 -27.35
C PRO A 202 -4.39 9.20 -27.52
N LEU A 203 -5.62 9.25 -28.01
CA LEU A 203 -6.44 8.06 -28.26
C LEU A 203 -6.21 7.45 -29.66
N GLN A 204 -5.63 8.19 -30.56
CA GLN A 204 -5.27 7.75 -31.91
C GLN A 204 -3.87 8.25 -32.26
N ASN A 205 -3.13 7.44 -33.01
CA ASN A 205 -1.78 7.79 -33.50
C ASN A 205 -1.82 8.45 -34.89
N ASP A 206 -2.99 8.97 -35.30
CA ASP A 206 -3.13 9.53 -36.65
C ASP A 206 -2.68 11.00 -36.64
N SER A 207 -1.54 11.25 -37.25
CA SER A 207 -0.95 12.58 -37.39
C SER A 207 -1.60 13.44 -38.50
N SER A 208 -2.70 12.97 -39.08
CA SER A 208 -3.34 13.60 -40.21
C SER A 208 -4.47 14.57 -39.88
N THR A 209 -4.93 14.65 -38.60
CA THR A 209 -6.01 15.54 -38.17
C THR A 209 -5.50 16.61 -37.21
N GLU A 210 -5.94 17.86 -37.36
CA GLU A 210 -5.55 18.99 -36.50
C GLU A 210 -5.98 18.83 -35.04
N THR A 211 -6.91 17.91 -34.74
CA THR A 211 -7.38 17.61 -33.37
C THR A 211 -7.38 16.10 -33.14
N THR A 212 -6.29 15.57 -32.55
CA THR A 212 -6.26 14.18 -32.11
C THR A 212 -7.05 14.02 -30.80
N PRO A 213 -8.08 13.14 -30.77
CA PRO A 213 -8.82 12.86 -29.54
C PRO A 213 -7.88 12.42 -28.42
N SER A 214 -8.14 12.88 -27.22
CA SER A 214 -7.23 12.68 -26.09
C SER A 214 -7.94 12.53 -24.76
N VAL A 215 -7.25 11.90 -23.80
CA VAL A 215 -7.72 11.72 -22.41
C VAL A 215 -6.87 12.56 -21.48
N HIS A 216 -7.50 13.39 -20.68
CA HIS A 216 -6.88 14.07 -19.54
C HIS A 216 -6.94 13.17 -18.31
N LEU A 217 -5.78 12.88 -17.71
CA LEU A 217 -5.63 12.01 -16.54
C LEU A 217 -5.40 12.85 -15.28
N GLN A 218 -6.44 13.00 -14.47
CA GLN A 218 -6.33 13.64 -13.17
C GLN A 218 -5.91 12.60 -12.11
N LYS A 219 -4.97 12.96 -11.26
CA LYS A 219 -4.41 12.06 -10.24
C LYS A 219 -5.20 12.19 -8.94
N GLN A 220 -5.96 11.13 -8.57
CA GLN A 220 -6.93 11.22 -7.48
C GLN A 220 -6.43 10.64 -6.17
N ILE A 221 -6.22 9.34 -6.09
CA ILE A 221 -5.84 8.66 -4.85
C ILE A 221 -4.58 7.81 -5.06
N PHE A 222 -3.59 7.97 -4.20
CA PHE A 222 -2.39 7.15 -4.18
C PHE A 222 -2.28 6.41 -2.85
N VAL A 223 -2.52 5.10 -2.88
CA VAL A 223 -2.46 4.24 -1.69
C VAL A 223 -1.28 3.29 -1.80
N THR A 224 -0.56 3.12 -0.71
CA THR A 224 0.44 2.07 -0.56
C THR A 224 0.18 1.22 0.67
N THR A 225 0.35 -0.08 0.55
CA THR A 225 0.24 -1.03 1.66
C THR A 225 1.57 -1.73 1.86
N ALA A 226 2.18 -1.54 3.02
CA ALA A 226 3.50 -2.10 3.36
C ALA A 226 4.57 -1.91 2.27
N THR A 227 4.60 -0.75 1.62
CA THR A 227 5.60 -0.45 0.58
C THR A 227 6.92 -0.01 1.20
N PRO A 228 8.07 -0.56 0.80
CA PRO A 228 9.37 -0.18 1.35
C PRO A 228 9.89 1.13 0.73
N HIS A 229 9.24 2.26 1.05
CA HIS A 229 9.55 3.58 0.47
C HIS A 229 10.99 4.05 0.64
N LEU A 230 11.67 3.60 1.70
CA LEU A 230 13.07 3.92 1.99
C LEU A 230 14.03 2.76 1.66
N GLY A 231 13.53 1.73 0.96
CA GLY A 231 14.23 0.47 0.80
C GLY A 231 14.28 -0.36 2.10
N VAL A 232 14.91 -1.52 2.05
CA VAL A 232 15.04 -2.42 3.22
C VAL A 232 16.48 -2.44 3.79
N ALA A 233 17.43 -1.75 3.16
CA ALA A 233 18.81 -1.68 3.63
C ALA A 233 18.92 -1.22 5.08
N LYS A 234 19.66 -1.95 5.93
CA LYS A 234 19.83 -1.70 7.37
C LYS A 234 18.52 -1.72 8.20
N ASN A 235 17.41 -2.14 7.60
CA ASN A 235 16.09 -2.17 8.23
C ASN A 235 15.39 -3.51 8.06
N THR A 236 16.16 -4.55 7.83
CA THR A 236 15.65 -5.92 7.88
C THR A 236 15.24 -6.26 9.31
N PHE A 237 14.23 -7.10 9.45
CA PHE A 237 13.73 -7.57 10.75
C PHE A 237 14.85 -8.17 11.63
N LEU A 238 15.79 -8.88 11.01
CA LEU A 238 17.03 -9.30 11.65
C LEU A 238 18.16 -8.35 11.23
N PRO A 239 19.04 -7.92 12.14
CA PRO A 239 20.22 -7.14 11.80
C PRO A 239 21.16 -7.98 10.92
N ILE A 240 21.18 -7.66 9.64
CA ILE A 240 22.05 -8.32 8.65
C ILE A 240 23.26 -7.39 8.39
N PRO A 241 24.51 -7.91 8.50
CA PRO A 241 25.68 -7.14 8.12
C PRO A 241 25.63 -6.68 6.65
N ARG A 242 26.08 -5.46 6.36
CA ARG A 242 26.00 -4.85 5.02
C ARG A 242 26.61 -5.71 3.89
N ILE A 243 27.64 -6.48 4.20
CA ILE A 243 28.26 -7.42 3.24
C ILE A 243 27.28 -8.52 2.85
N LEU A 244 26.50 -9.05 3.82
CA LEU A 244 25.49 -10.07 3.53
C LEU A 244 24.26 -9.47 2.84
N GLU A 245 23.87 -8.24 3.13
CA GLU A 245 22.82 -7.53 2.39
C GLU A 245 23.17 -7.43 0.90
N ARG A 246 24.42 -7.10 0.57
CA ARG A 246 24.90 -7.07 -0.83
C ARG A 246 24.83 -8.44 -1.50
N GLY A 247 25.17 -9.50 -0.77
CA GLY A 247 25.06 -10.88 -1.26
C GLY A 247 23.60 -11.27 -1.54
N ILE A 248 22.72 -11.02 -0.58
CA ILE A 248 21.29 -11.30 -0.71
C ILE A 248 20.68 -10.46 -1.85
N GLY A 249 21.02 -9.17 -1.94
CA GLY A 249 20.56 -8.30 -3.02
C GLY A 249 20.92 -8.85 -4.41
N ARG A 250 22.13 -9.43 -4.58
CA ARG A 250 22.53 -10.06 -5.85
C ARG A 250 21.74 -11.34 -6.15
N ILE A 251 21.48 -12.17 -5.13
CA ILE A 251 20.70 -13.41 -5.30
C ILE A 251 19.24 -13.09 -5.70
N LEU A 252 18.70 -11.98 -5.23
CA LEU A 252 17.35 -11.51 -5.56
C LEU A 252 17.27 -10.71 -6.87
N ASN A 253 18.28 -10.77 -7.70
CA ASN A 253 18.39 -10.09 -8.99
C ASN A 253 18.35 -8.55 -8.88
N LEU A 254 17.88 -7.85 -9.92
CA LEU A 254 17.87 -6.39 -9.95
C LEU A 254 16.97 -5.79 -8.86
N THR A 255 15.80 -6.35 -8.65
CA THR A 255 14.87 -5.89 -7.58
C THR A 255 15.49 -5.97 -6.19
N GLY A 256 16.25 -7.03 -5.91
CA GLY A 256 16.98 -7.13 -4.64
C GLY A 256 18.05 -6.06 -4.51
N ARG A 257 18.78 -5.75 -5.59
CA ARG A 257 19.78 -4.67 -5.59
C ARG A 257 19.12 -3.32 -5.28
N ASP A 258 18.00 -3.03 -5.92
CA ASP A 258 17.24 -1.79 -5.70
C ASP A 258 16.75 -1.71 -4.24
N LEU A 259 16.08 -2.76 -3.73
CA LEU A 259 15.51 -2.78 -2.39
C LEU A 259 16.56 -2.65 -1.28
N PHE A 260 17.74 -3.31 -1.44
CA PHE A 260 18.85 -3.18 -0.51
C PHE A 260 19.72 -1.96 -0.78
N ARG A 261 19.37 -1.15 -1.78
CA ARG A 261 20.08 0.07 -2.17
C ARG A 261 21.57 -0.24 -2.41
N THR A 262 21.81 -1.24 -3.23
CA THR A 262 23.15 -1.72 -3.65
C THR A 262 23.35 -1.57 -5.16
N ASP A 263 22.38 -1.03 -5.84
CA ASP A 263 22.43 -0.55 -7.22
C ASP A 263 23.34 0.69 -7.34
N ASP A 264 23.89 0.90 -8.53
CA ASP A 264 24.90 1.94 -8.74
C ASP A 264 24.32 3.37 -8.68
N ILE A 265 23.04 3.52 -8.99
CA ILE A 265 22.36 4.81 -9.06
C ILE A 265 21.58 5.16 -7.78
N ASP A 266 21.46 4.24 -6.82
CA ASP A 266 20.62 4.39 -5.62
C ASP A 266 19.18 4.84 -5.97
N LEU A 267 18.52 4.06 -6.84
CA LEU A 267 17.25 4.40 -7.47
C LEU A 267 16.18 4.82 -6.46
N ILE A 268 16.04 4.10 -5.35
CA ILE A 268 15.04 4.45 -4.31
C ILE A 268 15.36 5.80 -3.68
N TYR A 269 16.65 6.16 -3.55
CA TYR A 269 17.04 7.50 -3.10
C TYR A 269 16.58 8.55 -4.11
N GLN A 270 16.87 8.37 -5.40
CA GLN A 270 16.40 9.29 -6.45
C GLN A 270 14.88 9.43 -6.44
N MET A 271 14.16 8.30 -6.41
CA MET A 271 12.69 8.29 -6.35
C MET A 271 12.13 9.05 -5.13
N SER A 272 12.92 9.25 -4.09
CA SER A 272 12.51 9.91 -2.85
C SER A 272 13.05 11.33 -2.69
N THR A 273 13.87 11.81 -3.62
CA THR A 273 14.57 13.10 -3.48
C THR A 273 14.60 13.96 -4.74
N ASP A 274 14.48 13.34 -5.92
CA ASP A 274 14.37 14.08 -7.19
C ASP A 274 12.94 14.60 -7.35
N TYR A 275 12.81 15.92 -7.22
CA TYR A 275 11.51 16.58 -7.27
C TYR A 275 10.88 16.49 -8.65
N ASP A 276 11.62 16.86 -9.70
CA ASP A 276 11.03 17.01 -11.02
C ASP A 276 10.59 15.68 -11.63
N THR A 277 11.40 14.63 -11.46
CA THR A 277 11.14 13.32 -12.06
C THR A 277 10.12 12.50 -11.26
N PHE A 278 10.21 12.50 -9.92
CA PHE A 278 9.47 11.54 -9.10
C PHE A 278 8.51 12.15 -8.09
N LEU A 279 8.91 13.23 -7.40
CA LEU A 279 8.07 13.78 -6.34
C LEU A 279 6.97 14.67 -6.89
N LYS A 280 7.23 15.47 -7.93
CA LYS A 280 6.24 16.32 -8.58
C LYS A 280 5.06 15.52 -9.15
N PRO A 281 5.23 14.42 -9.93
CA PRO A 281 4.10 13.61 -10.37
C PRO A 281 3.31 12.98 -9.22
N LEU A 282 3.96 12.64 -8.12
CA LEU A 282 3.33 12.10 -6.92
C LEU A 282 2.60 13.18 -6.11
N SER A 283 3.09 14.43 -6.11
CA SER A 283 2.40 15.55 -5.43
C SER A 283 1.08 15.93 -6.08
N LEU A 284 0.88 15.61 -7.36
CA LEU A 284 -0.35 15.88 -8.08
C LEU A 284 -1.55 15.02 -7.62
N PHE A 285 -1.33 13.96 -6.85
CA PHE A 285 -2.45 13.21 -6.29
C PHE A 285 -3.18 14.02 -5.24
N HIS A 286 -4.51 14.02 -5.32
CA HIS A 286 -5.34 14.71 -4.34
C HIS A 286 -5.16 14.11 -2.94
N LYS A 287 -5.06 12.79 -2.84
CA LYS A 287 -4.81 12.08 -1.57
C LYS A 287 -3.69 11.05 -1.69
N ARG A 288 -2.81 11.02 -0.68
CA ARG A 288 -1.70 10.06 -0.55
C ARG A 288 -1.79 9.37 0.79
N ILE A 289 -1.89 8.02 0.77
CA ILE A 289 -2.10 7.22 1.99
C ILE A 289 -1.08 6.08 2.03
N ALA A 290 -0.45 5.91 3.18
CA ALA A 290 0.47 4.81 3.43
C ALA A 290 -0.03 3.96 4.61
N PHE A 291 -0.37 2.70 4.33
CA PHE A 291 -0.67 1.72 5.36
C PHE A 291 0.62 1.01 5.79
N ALA A 292 0.86 0.97 7.08
CA ALA A 292 2.03 0.35 7.67
C ALA A 292 1.66 -0.53 8.88
N ASN A 293 2.26 -1.71 8.98
CA ASN A 293 2.12 -2.54 10.16
C ASN A 293 2.91 -1.94 11.33
N ALA A 294 2.27 -1.76 12.49
CA ALA A 294 2.90 -1.31 13.73
C ALA A 294 3.54 -2.49 14.48
N PHE A 295 4.32 -2.17 15.52
CA PHE A 295 4.83 -3.11 16.54
C PHE A 295 5.59 -4.31 15.98
N ARG A 296 6.39 -4.10 14.91
CA ARG A 296 7.23 -5.13 14.28
C ARG A 296 6.46 -6.37 13.81
N THR A 297 5.23 -6.20 13.41
CA THR A 297 4.39 -7.29 12.91
C THR A 297 4.62 -7.61 11.43
N ASP A 298 5.50 -6.89 10.76
CA ASP A 298 5.88 -7.13 9.37
C ASP A 298 7.36 -7.49 9.27
N PHE A 299 7.64 -8.71 8.82
CA PHE A 299 9.00 -9.19 8.61
C PHE A 299 9.64 -8.60 7.36
N GLN A 300 8.86 -8.38 6.31
CA GLN A 300 9.37 -7.98 5.00
C GLN A 300 9.61 -6.47 4.94
N VAL A 301 8.66 -5.70 5.45
CA VAL A 301 8.69 -4.24 5.36
C VAL A 301 8.43 -3.61 6.72
N PRO A 302 9.49 -3.25 7.46
CA PRO A 302 9.34 -2.60 8.76
C PRO A 302 8.55 -1.29 8.68
N THR A 303 7.82 -0.95 9.74
CA THR A 303 7.05 0.30 9.90
C THR A 303 7.84 1.53 9.47
N SER A 304 9.13 1.57 9.82
CA SER A 304 10.02 2.70 9.51
C SER A 304 10.23 2.92 8.01
N THR A 305 10.09 1.91 7.18
CA THR A 305 10.22 2.06 5.73
C THR A 305 8.87 2.12 5.03
N ALA A 306 7.85 1.43 5.54
CA ALA A 306 6.49 1.52 5.01
C ALA A 306 5.88 2.91 5.22
N ALA A 307 6.11 3.51 6.38
CA ALA A 307 5.67 4.87 6.70
C ALA A 307 6.79 5.93 6.59
N PHE A 308 7.91 5.58 5.95
CA PHE A 308 9.08 6.45 5.71
C PHE A 308 9.50 7.30 6.92
N LEU A 309 9.46 6.72 8.13
CA LEU A 309 9.88 7.36 9.37
C LEU A 309 11.40 7.23 9.58
N SER A 310 12.05 8.28 10.04
CA SER A 310 13.47 8.29 10.37
C SER A 310 13.71 8.67 11.83
N ARG A 311 14.73 8.06 12.44
CA ARG A 311 15.15 8.38 13.82
C ARG A 311 15.75 9.78 13.95
N GLU A 312 16.22 10.33 12.87
CA GLU A 312 16.83 11.64 12.78
C GLU A 312 15.84 12.74 12.38
N SER A 313 14.65 12.36 11.90
CA SER A 313 13.67 13.31 11.39
C SER A 313 12.83 13.92 12.51
N THR A 314 12.81 15.24 12.52
CA THR A 314 11.94 16.06 13.38
C THR A 314 10.70 16.55 12.63
N TYR A 315 10.43 16.02 11.40
CA TYR A 315 9.28 16.43 10.62
C TYR A 315 7.98 16.22 11.41
N PRO A 316 7.10 17.23 11.49
CA PRO A 316 5.92 17.17 12.33
C PRO A 316 4.83 16.26 11.72
N HIS A 317 4.21 15.47 12.58
CA HIS A 317 3.05 14.65 12.24
C HIS A 317 1.90 15.02 13.20
N ILE A 318 0.71 15.22 12.67
CA ILE A 318 -0.50 15.35 13.46
C ILE A 318 -1.09 13.94 13.63
N VAL A 319 -1.04 13.42 14.84
CA VAL A 319 -1.50 12.06 15.17
C VAL A 319 -2.90 12.13 15.75
N GLU A 320 -3.82 11.37 15.18
CA GLU A 320 -5.19 11.19 15.62
C GLU A 320 -5.36 9.82 16.29
N ILE A 321 -6.00 9.80 17.46
CA ILE A 321 -5.98 8.67 18.40
C ILE A 321 -7.35 8.00 18.47
N ASP A 322 -8.41 8.78 18.31
CA ASP A 322 -9.79 8.29 18.40
C ASP A 322 -10.17 7.57 17.10
N VAL A 323 -9.67 6.36 16.99
CA VAL A 323 -9.89 5.52 15.81
C VAL A 323 -10.85 4.40 16.19
N GLU A 324 -12.03 4.44 15.63
CA GLU A 324 -13.09 3.46 15.92
C GLU A 324 -12.79 2.06 15.33
N HIS A 325 -11.84 1.94 14.39
CA HIS A 325 -11.58 0.69 13.71
C HIS A 325 -10.63 -0.20 14.52
N PRO A 326 -10.98 -1.46 14.79
CA PRO A 326 -10.24 -2.33 15.72
C PRO A 326 -8.79 -2.62 15.27
N PHE A 327 -8.49 -2.54 13.97
CA PHE A 327 -7.14 -2.77 13.43
C PHE A 327 -6.27 -1.52 13.42
N ILE A 328 -6.87 -0.34 13.41
CA ILE A 328 -6.12 0.90 13.29
C ILE A 328 -5.65 1.32 14.68
N VAL A 329 -4.35 1.46 14.82
CA VAL A 329 -3.72 1.93 16.07
C VAL A 329 -3.66 3.45 16.09
N ALA A 330 -3.35 4.04 14.93
CA ALA A 330 -3.19 5.48 14.77
C ALA A 330 -3.34 5.89 13.31
N VAL A 331 -3.74 7.13 13.12
CA VAL A 331 -3.62 7.83 11.85
C VAL A 331 -2.74 9.05 12.08
N ALA A 332 -1.66 9.17 11.34
CA ALA A 332 -0.78 10.33 11.37
C ALA A 332 -0.83 11.06 10.02
N ARG A 333 -0.85 12.39 10.06
CA ARG A 333 -0.86 13.23 8.86
C ARG A 333 0.34 14.15 8.84
N THR A 334 0.92 14.34 7.67
CA THR A 334 1.89 15.39 7.40
C THR A 334 1.26 16.42 6.47
N GLU A 335 1.72 17.65 6.57
CA GLU A 335 1.29 18.73 5.68
C GLU A 335 2.24 18.82 4.48
N GLU A 336 1.70 19.27 3.35
CA GLU A 336 2.50 19.53 2.16
C GLU A 336 3.38 20.76 2.40
N ASN A 337 4.66 20.64 2.03
CA ASN A 337 5.62 21.74 2.11
C ASN A 337 6.47 21.80 0.83
N LEU A 338 6.04 22.67 -0.08
CA LEU A 338 6.65 22.81 -1.39
C LEU A 338 8.10 23.35 -1.33
N GLU A 339 8.42 24.16 -0.33
CA GLU A 339 9.78 24.67 -0.13
C GLU A 339 10.72 23.52 0.20
N VAL A 340 10.35 22.70 1.18
CA VAL A 340 11.10 21.49 1.55
C VAL A 340 11.22 20.54 0.35
N LEU A 341 10.17 20.36 -0.44
CA LEU A 341 10.21 19.48 -1.63
C LEU A 341 11.22 19.95 -2.67
N LYS A 342 11.29 21.26 -2.95
CA LYS A 342 12.17 21.85 -3.97
C LYS A 342 13.58 22.15 -3.47
N GLU A 343 13.79 22.22 -2.17
CA GLU A 343 15.10 22.47 -1.58
C GLU A 343 16.11 21.41 -2.05
N LYS A 344 17.29 21.86 -2.48
CA LYS A 344 18.39 20.93 -2.79
C LYS A 344 18.90 20.28 -1.52
N ILE A 345 19.06 18.97 -1.55
CA ILE A 345 19.60 18.25 -0.40
C ILE A 345 21.06 18.67 -0.22
N ASP A 346 21.38 19.12 0.97
CA ASP A 346 22.76 19.38 1.35
C ASP A 346 23.54 18.03 1.36
N GLU A 347 24.51 17.89 0.49
CA GLU A 347 25.36 16.68 0.38
C GLU A 347 26.08 16.36 1.69
N ARG A 348 26.22 17.35 2.59
CA ARG A 348 26.79 17.17 3.92
C ARG A 348 25.86 16.45 4.89
N ILE A 349 24.59 16.23 4.55
CA ILE A 349 23.67 15.45 5.39
C ILE A 349 24.14 13.99 5.41
N PRO A 350 24.67 13.49 6.53
CA PRO A 350 25.32 12.18 6.58
C PRO A 350 24.34 11.01 6.41
N CYS A 351 23.04 11.26 6.54
CA CYS A 351 22.02 10.22 6.50
C CYS A 351 21.06 10.40 5.32
N LYS A 352 21.37 9.73 4.21
CA LYS A 352 20.48 9.67 3.04
C LYS A 352 19.03 9.29 3.39
N ARG A 353 18.84 8.42 4.39
CA ARG A 353 17.52 7.99 4.86
C ARG A 353 16.72 9.13 5.46
N HIS A 354 17.37 10.00 6.20
CA HIS A 354 16.75 11.20 6.76
C HIS A 354 16.24 12.12 5.64
N ALA A 355 17.07 12.41 4.65
CA ALA A 355 16.68 13.23 3.51
C ALA A 355 15.46 12.64 2.76
N MET A 356 15.45 11.31 2.51
CA MET A 356 14.33 10.63 1.89
C MET A 356 13.06 10.75 2.73
N SER A 357 13.15 10.54 4.04
CA SER A 357 12.03 10.64 4.97
C SER A 357 11.39 12.02 4.92
N VAL A 358 12.20 13.07 5.07
CA VAL A 358 11.74 14.47 5.08
C VAL A 358 11.08 14.85 3.76
N LYS A 359 11.67 14.49 2.63
CA LYS A 359 11.12 14.80 1.29
C LYS A 359 9.78 14.08 1.05
N LEU A 360 9.68 12.82 1.46
CA LEU A 360 8.42 12.08 1.34
C LEU A 360 7.35 12.64 2.28
N ASP A 361 7.72 12.99 3.52
CA ASP A 361 6.79 13.60 4.48
C ASP A 361 6.25 14.95 3.97
N ALA A 362 7.10 15.72 3.32
CA ALA A 362 6.75 17.02 2.75
C ALA A 362 5.76 16.97 1.57
N LEU A 363 5.43 15.78 1.04
CA LEU A 363 4.35 15.61 0.06
C LEU A 363 2.95 15.70 0.69
N GLY A 364 2.83 15.67 2.01
CA GLY A 364 1.52 15.59 2.67
C GLY A 364 0.90 14.19 2.56
N TRP A 365 1.13 13.34 3.54
CA TRP A 365 0.61 11.98 3.58
C TRP A 365 -0.31 11.74 4.76
N GLN A 366 -1.27 10.86 4.55
CA GLN A 366 -1.96 10.18 5.63
C GLN A 366 -1.32 8.81 5.84
N LYS A 367 -0.80 8.54 7.03
CA LYS A 367 -0.18 7.28 7.42
C LYS A 367 -1.09 6.53 8.38
N VAL A 368 -1.52 5.33 7.98
CA VAL A 368 -2.42 4.49 8.74
C VAL A 368 -1.63 3.33 9.34
N PHE A 369 -1.57 3.26 10.66
CA PHE A 369 -0.82 2.22 11.37
C PHE A 369 -1.75 1.12 11.84
N LEU A 370 -1.42 -0.13 11.50
CA LEU A 370 -2.24 -1.30 11.75
C LEU A 370 -1.60 -2.22 12.78
N ASP A 371 -2.42 -2.78 13.68
CA ASP A 371 -2.04 -3.90 14.53
C ASP A 371 -2.88 -5.12 14.18
N VAL A 372 -2.24 -6.07 13.50
CA VAL A 372 -2.91 -7.30 13.02
C VAL A 372 -2.64 -8.52 13.90
N ARG A 373 -2.00 -8.34 15.07
CA ARG A 373 -1.57 -9.45 15.94
C ARG A 373 -2.72 -10.29 16.47
N ASP A 374 -3.82 -9.67 16.84
CA ASP A 374 -5.01 -10.37 17.34
C ASP A 374 -5.70 -11.25 16.27
N TYR A 375 -5.28 -11.11 15.02
CA TYR A 375 -5.88 -11.75 13.86
C TYR A 375 -5.01 -12.84 13.22
N ILE A 376 -3.88 -13.16 13.85
CA ILE A 376 -2.99 -14.22 13.36
C ILE A 376 -3.59 -15.58 13.70
N PRO A 377 -3.93 -16.39 12.71
CA PRO A 377 -4.47 -17.73 12.95
C PRO A 377 -3.32 -18.68 13.29
N LEU A 378 -2.95 -18.76 14.55
CA LEU A 378 -2.09 -19.85 15.03
C LEU A 378 -2.99 -21.00 15.46
N PRO A 379 -2.96 -22.15 14.76
CA PRO A 379 -3.78 -23.30 15.12
C PRO A 379 -3.43 -23.78 16.52
N GLY A 380 -4.41 -23.75 17.45
CA GLY A 380 -4.28 -24.29 18.79
C GLY A 380 -3.48 -23.45 19.79
N ILE A 381 -3.01 -22.25 19.41
CA ILE A 381 -2.31 -21.35 20.33
C ILE A 381 -3.07 -20.03 20.38
N ALA A 382 -3.87 -19.83 21.44
CA ALA A 382 -4.28 -18.49 21.82
C ALA A 382 -3.03 -17.75 22.30
N LEU A 383 -2.59 -16.71 21.58
CA LEU A 383 -1.53 -15.85 22.09
C LEU A 383 -2.01 -15.25 23.41
N PRO A 384 -1.29 -15.45 24.53
CA PRO A 384 -1.67 -14.83 25.78
C PRO A 384 -1.73 -13.30 25.58
N SER A 385 -2.81 -12.67 26.04
CA SER A 385 -3.04 -11.24 25.89
C SER A 385 -1.88 -10.36 26.40
N PHE A 386 -1.09 -10.86 27.38
CA PHE A 386 0.09 -10.15 27.89
C PHE A 386 1.24 -10.04 26.87
N LEU A 387 1.25 -10.87 25.81
CA LEU A 387 2.24 -10.79 24.73
C LEU A 387 1.90 -9.71 23.69
N THR A 388 0.64 -9.34 23.59
CA THR A 388 0.14 -8.37 22.62
C THR A 388 -0.16 -7.00 23.20
N THR A 389 -0.32 -6.90 24.54
CA THR A 389 -0.78 -5.67 25.20
C THR A 389 0.34 -4.67 25.52
N GLY A 390 1.58 -5.13 25.71
CA GLY A 390 2.66 -4.27 26.17
C GLY A 390 2.96 -3.07 25.26
N SER A 391 3.11 -3.31 23.96
CA SER A 391 3.36 -2.24 22.99
C SER A 391 2.15 -1.32 22.82
N ARG A 392 0.93 -1.88 22.83
CA ARG A 392 -0.30 -1.10 22.72
C ARG A 392 -0.55 -0.26 23.97
N GLN A 393 -0.24 -0.77 25.15
CA GLN A 393 -0.30 0.00 26.41
C GLN A 393 0.70 1.16 26.42
N LYS A 394 1.94 0.93 25.99
CA LYS A 394 2.95 2.00 25.85
C LYS A 394 2.53 3.05 24.83
N TRP A 395 1.98 2.61 23.70
CA TRP A 395 1.41 3.50 22.71
C TRP A 395 0.29 4.34 23.31
N ASN A 396 -0.69 3.70 23.98
CA ASN A 396 -1.81 4.39 24.60
C ASN A 396 -1.34 5.40 25.68
N ALA A 397 -0.33 5.03 26.49
CA ALA A 397 0.28 5.93 27.46
C ALA A 397 0.93 7.15 26.78
N PHE A 398 1.75 6.91 25.75
CA PHE A 398 2.42 7.97 24.98
C PHE A 398 1.42 8.98 24.39
N ILE A 399 0.28 8.50 23.96
CA ILE A 399 -0.74 9.29 23.31
C ILE A 399 -1.63 10.02 24.31
N SER A 400 -2.00 9.37 25.43
CA SER A 400 -2.86 9.97 26.47
C SER A 400 -2.16 11.02 27.35
N GLU A 401 -0.83 11.14 27.23
CA GLU A 401 -0.10 12.28 27.81
C GLU A 401 -0.54 13.58 27.15
N GLY A 402 -1.51 14.27 27.76
CA GLY A 402 -2.02 15.57 27.29
C GLY A 402 -3.53 15.68 27.12
N GLY A 403 -4.27 14.57 27.13
CA GLY A 403 -5.75 14.58 27.10
C GLY A 403 -6.40 15.04 25.80
N GLU A 404 -5.63 15.37 24.78
CA GLU A 404 -6.12 15.84 23.48
C GLU A 404 -6.33 14.69 22.49
N ARG A 405 -7.40 14.75 21.69
CA ARG A 405 -7.67 13.76 20.61
C ARG A 405 -6.68 13.84 19.44
N LYS A 406 -5.97 14.95 19.31
CA LYS A 406 -4.94 15.18 18.29
C LYS A 406 -3.66 15.67 18.96
N LYS A 407 -2.54 15.09 18.61
CA LYS A 407 -1.23 15.45 19.12
C LYS A 407 -0.24 15.66 17.98
N GLN A 408 0.51 16.75 18.06
CA GLN A 408 1.66 16.92 17.16
C GLN A 408 2.86 16.13 17.69
N VAL A 409 3.45 15.28 16.84
CA VAL A 409 4.54 14.38 17.19
C VAL A 409 5.61 14.43 16.11
N GLU A 410 6.88 14.44 16.47
CA GLU A 410 7.96 14.33 15.50
C GLU A 410 8.10 12.91 14.93
N SER A 411 8.56 12.78 13.69
CA SER A 411 8.78 11.50 13.01
C SER A 411 9.57 10.49 13.85
N ARG A 412 10.64 10.95 14.54
CA ARG A 412 11.50 10.12 15.40
C ARG A 412 10.75 9.53 16.59
N ASP A 413 9.87 10.30 17.23
CA ASP A 413 9.13 9.87 18.42
C ASP A 413 7.95 8.97 18.02
N LEU A 414 7.30 9.27 16.90
CA LEU A 414 6.31 8.40 16.28
C LEU A 414 6.93 7.03 15.94
N LEU A 415 8.11 7.01 15.32
CA LEU A 415 8.81 5.76 15.04
C LEU A 415 9.16 4.98 16.32
N ARG A 416 9.64 5.67 17.35
CA ARG A 416 10.00 5.02 18.63
C ARG A 416 8.78 4.36 19.28
N SER A 417 7.65 5.05 19.30
CA SER A 417 6.42 4.55 19.92
C SER A 417 5.78 3.39 19.17
N LEU A 418 5.90 3.37 17.82
CA LEU A 418 5.36 2.32 16.95
C LEU A 418 6.32 1.14 16.73
N SER A 419 7.60 1.26 17.13
CA SER A 419 8.58 0.19 16.89
C SER A 419 8.37 -1.05 17.77
N GLY A 420 7.58 -0.96 18.84
CA GLY A 420 7.30 -2.07 19.74
C GLY A 420 8.53 -2.55 20.53
N SER A 421 8.29 -3.16 21.68
CA SER A 421 9.34 -3.76 22.50
C SER A 421 8.95 -5.15 23.00
N ASP A 422 7.95 -5.77 22.37
CA ASP A 422 7.44 -7.07 22.78
C ASP A 422 8.44 -8.17 22.41
N ARG A 423 8.55 -9.17 23.26
CA ARG A 423 9.52 -10.25 23.12
C ARG A 423 9.18 -11.21 21.96
N PHE A 424 7.95 -11.16 21.46
CA PHE A 424 7.48 -12.01 20.39
C PHE A 424 7.01 -11.15 19.23
N ASP A 425 7.84 -11.12 18.19
CA ASP A 425 7.52 -10.52 16.92
C ASP A 425 6.83 -11.58 16.05
N ILE A 426 5.58 -11.35 15.66
CA ILE A 426 4.86 -12.25 14.75
C ILE A 426 4.83 -11.58 13.38
N PRO A 427 5.75 -11.97 12.49
CA PRO A 427 6.09 -11.16 11.32
C PRO A 427 5.23 -11.43 10.08
N VAL A 428 3.97 -11.82 10.24
CA VAL A 428 3.07 -12.21 9.12
C VAL A 428 2.11 -11.11 8.69
N GLY A 429 2.19 -9.92 9.29
CA GLY A 429 1.31 -8.79 9.01
C GLY A 429 1.29 -8.35 7.57
N HIS A 430 2.41 -8.52 6.86
CA HIS A 430 2.55 -8.17 5.44
C HIS A 430 1.47 -8.78 4.54
N GLN A 431 1.19 -10.06 4.72
CA GLN A 431 0.22 -10.78 3.91
C GLN A 431 -1.21 -10.58 4.42
N ILE A 432 -1.38 -10.41 5.74
CA ILE A 432 -2.69 -10.24 6.37
C ILE A 432 -3.27 -8.88 6.03
N MET A 433 -2.46 -7.81 6.05
CA MET A 433 -2.90 -6.45 5.79
C MET A 433 -3.73 -6.32 4.51
N VAL A 434 -3.33 -6.97 3.44
CA VAL A 434 -3.97 -6.89 2.12
C VAL A 434 -4.96 -8.01 1.85
N ALA A 435 -5.28 -8.84 2.86
CA ALA A 435 -6.11 -10.04 2.69
C ALA A 435 -5.67 -10.86 1.47
N ASN A 436 -4.34 -11.08 1.34
CA ASN A 436 -3.70 -11.65 0.16
C ASN A 436 -4.44 -12.88 -0.37
N SER A 437 -4.94 -12.80 -1.59
CA SER A 437 -5.77 -13.80 -2.22
C SER A 437 -5.15 -14.45 -3.46
N LYS A 438 -3.83 -14.35 -3.62
CA LYS A 438 -3.11 -14.89 -4.79
C LYS A 438 -3.36 -16.38 -5.05
N ASN A 439 -3.76 -17.14 -4.04
CA ASN A 439 -4.28 -18.51 -4.16
C ASN A 439 -5.15 -18.87 -2.93
N GLN A 440 -5.84 -20.02 -3.01
CA GLN A 440 -6.79 -20.44 -1.98
C GLN A 440 -6.19 -20.60 -0.58
N SER A 441 -4.94 -21.06 -0.46
CA SER A 441 -4.26 -21.23 0.83
C SER A 441 -3.96 -19.86 1.46
N TYR A 442 -3.47 -18.89 0.68
CA TYR A 442 -3.28 -17.52 1.14
C TYR A 442 -4.59 -16.88 1.53
N SER A 443 -5.62 -16.98 0.69
CA SER A 443 -6.94 -16.39 0.97
C SER A 443 -7.55 -16.91 2.28
N ARG A 444 -7.35 -18.18 2.64
CA ARG A 444 -7.78 -18.73 3.94
C ARG A 444 -6.94 -18.20 5.11
N PHE A 445 -5.62 -18.18 4.93
CA PHE A 445 -4.70 -17.71 5.98
C PHE A 445 -4.90 -16.22 6.29
N THR A 446 -5.07 -15.40 5.27
CA THR A 446 -5.13 -13.94 5.39
C THR A 446 -6.56 -13.39 5.54
N ALA A 447 -7.58 -14.25 5.56
CA ALA A 447 -8.99 -13.87 5.61
C ALA A 447 -9.34 -12.86 6.73
N LYS A 448 -8.60 -12.88 7.82
CA LYS A 448 -8.79 -11.95 8.94
C LYS A 448 -8.34 -10.51 8.63
N GLY A 449 -7.61 -10.29 7.55
CA GLY A 449 -7.28 -8.96 7.04
C GLY A 449 -8.38 -8.30 6.20
N ARG A 450 -9.42 -9.07 5.82
CA ARG A 450 -10.51 -8.57 4.99
C ARG A 450 -11.15 -7.27 5.49
N PRO A 451 -11.45 -7.10 6.79
CA PRO A 451 -12.03 -5.85 7.27
C PRO A 451 -11.16 -4.60 7.03
N VAL A 452 -9.83 -4.76 6.93
CA VAL A 452 -8.94 -3.64 6.57
C VAL A 452 -9.13 -3.26 5.10
N MET A 453 -9.28 -4.24 4.24
CA MET A 453 -9.52 -4.01 2.81
C MET A 453 -10.94 -3.52 2.53
N ASP A 454 -11.94 -4.01 3.27
CA ASP A 454 -13.31 -3.47 3.22
C ASP A 454 -13.36 -2.02 3.65
N TYR A 455 -12.62 -1.66 4.71
CA TYR A 455 -12.47 -0.28 5.14
C TYR A 455 -11.86 0.61 4.05
N LEU A 456 -10.77 0.14 3.41
CA LEU A 456 -10.13 0.87 2.32
C LEU A 456 -11.08 1.00 1.11
N ALA A 457 -11.76 -0.08 0.71
CA ALA A 457 -12.70 -0.09 -0.41
C ALA A 457 -13.85 0.91 -0.19
N ASN A 458 -14.49 0.85 0.98
CA ASN A 458 -15.57 1.78 1.35
C ASN A 458 -15.10 3.24 1.31
N TRP A 459 -13.91 3.50 1.86
CA TRP A 459 -13.36 4.84 1.86
C TRP A 459 -13.08 5.34 0.45
N MET A 460 -12.42 4.52 -0.41
CA MET A 460 -12.10 4.91 -1.78
C MET A 460 -13.35 5.20 -2.60
N VAL A 461 -14.35 4.30 -2.56
CA VAL A 461 -15.60 4.51 -3.33
C VAL A 461 -16.35 5.73 -2.84
N THR A 462 -16.44 5.93 -1.51
CA THR A 462 -17.10 7.12 -0.95
C THR A 462 -16.41 8.40 -1.40
N ASP A 463 -15.08 8.41 -1.41
CA ASP A 463 -14.30 9.59 -1.83
C ASP A 463 -14.51 9.93 -3.29
N LEU A 464 -14.47 8.92 -4.17
CA LEU A 464 -14.67 9.08 -5.60
C LEU A 464 -16.11 9.44 -6.00
N THR A 465 -17.10 9.13 -5.16
CA THR A 465 -18.52 9.42 -5.45
C THR A 465 -19.02 10.74 -4.88
N GLN A 466 -18.24 11.41 -4.04
CA GLN A 466 -18.60 12.70 -3.41
C GLN A 466 -18.06 13.92 -4.17
N GLU A 467 -17.23 13.73 -5.17
CA GLU A 467 -16.70 14.79 -6.06
C GLU A 467 -17.58 15.03 -7.27
#